data_f1d914e9262c9d7a607cceaf415e2e78
#
_entry.id   f1d914e9262c9d7a607cceaf415e2e78
#
_cell.length_a   1.000
_cell.length_b   1.000
_cell.length_c   1.000
_cell.angle_alpha   90.00
_cell.angle_beta   90.00
_cell.angle_gamma   90.00
#
_symmetry.space_group_name_H-M   'P 1'
#
loop_
_entity.id
_entity.type
_entity.pdbx_description
1 polymer ?
#
loop_
_entity_poly.entity_id
_entity_poly.type
_entity_poly.pdbx_seq_one_letter_code
_entity_poly.pdbx_strand_id
1 'polypeptide(L)'
;HQRHRTVWSLLNTGPQSGIYKSTDGGESWIELKTGLPGGDKGKIALQVSPQKSNVVYAAIELQNRVGGFYRSEDFGGSWKKMSDYVGGGTGPHYYQEIYCDPHRFDVVYHANVRMGRTEDGGKTFDSVSKSTKHVDNHAVAFSPTDPNFLIVGCDGGLYRSYDYAQSYSFCANLPLTQFYKVDVDYDFPFYNVVGGTQDNNTQYGPSRTRNVQGIRNADWRITIGGDGHDNAIDPTDPNIIYCESQEGYIRRFDRRTGQSVDIRPR
;
A
#
# COMPACT_ATOMS: atom_id res chain seq x y z
N HIS A 1 10.43 -11.32 -8.90
CA HIS A 1 11.11 -10.27 -9.71
C HIS A 1 12.45 -9.88 -9.09
N GLN A 2 13.34 -9.36 -9.93
CA GLN A 2 14.62 -8.81 -9.50
C GLN A 2 14.52 -7.29 -9.34
N ARG A 3 14.97 -6.78 -8.21
CA ARG A 3 15.21 -5.36 -7.99
C ARG A 3 16.48 -5.19 -7.15
N HIS A 4 17.16 -4.10 -7.35
CA HIS A 4 18.41 -3.83 -6.67
C HIS A 4 18.42 -2.37 -6.18
N ARG A 5 18.74 -2.19 -4.91
CA ARG A 5 18.89 -0.87 -4.31
C ARG A 5 20.36 -0.55 -4.13
N THR A 6 20.77 0.56 -4.70
CA THR A 6 22.08 1.17 -4.45
C THR A 6 21.92 2.44 -3.61
N VAL A 7 23.03 3.03 -3.18
CA VAL A 7 23.00 4.31 -2.46
C VAL A 7 22.40 5.45 -3.31
N TRP A 8 22.51 5.32 -4.63
CA TRP A 8 22.15 6.37 -5.58
C TRP A 8 20.85 6.11 -6.34
N SER A 9 20.43 4.87 -6.40
CA SER A 9 19.27 4.50 -7.21
C SER A 9 18.64 3.20 -6.73
N LEU A 10 17.39 3.04 -7.14
CA LEU A 10 16.62 1.81 -6.99
C LEU A 10 16.33 1.27 -8.38
N LEU A 11 17.03 0.20 -8.76
CA LEU A 11 16.78 -0.54 -9.99
C LEU A 11 15.59 -1.46 -9.78
N ASN A 12 14.55 -1.28 -10.55
CA ASN A 12 13.28 -2.00 -10.43
C ASN A 12 13.14 -3.16 -11.41
N THR A 13 14.09 -3.33 -12.32
CA THR A 13 14.08 -4.39 -13.33
C THR A 13 15.38 -5.16 -13.32
N GLY A 14 15.35 -6.35 -13.87
CA GLY A 14 16.55 -7.16 -14.03
C GLY A 14 16.32 -8.40 -14.87
N PRO A 15 17.39 -8.97 -15.45
CA PRO A 15 17.32 -10.08 -16.39
C PRO A 15 16.81 -11.39 -15.76
N GLN A 16 16.83 -11.51 -14.45
CA GLN A 16 16.37 -12.69 -13.72
C GLN A 16 14.88 -12.59 -13.32
N SER A 17 14.19 -11.51 -13.66
CA SER A 17 12.75 -11.40 -13.43
C SER A 17 11.98 -12.17 -14.50
N GLY A 18 11.10 -13.07 -14.10
CA GLY A 18 10.32 -13.89 -15.01
C GLY A 18 9.11 -14.52 -14.35
N ILE A 19 8.31 -15.19 -15.14
CA ILE A 19 7.19 -16.03 -14.69
C ILE A 19 7.61 -17.47 -14.86
N TYR A 20 7.46 -18.24 -13.79
CA TYR A 20 7.83 -19.65 -13.77
C TYR A 20 6.63 -20.50 -13.39
N LYS A 21 6.56 -21.70 -13.94
CA LYS A 21 5.52 -22.68 -13.64
C LYS A 21 6.13 -24.01 -13.22
N SER A 22 5.58 -24.60 -12.17
CA SER A 22 5.82 -25.96 -11.76
C SER A 22 4.59 -26.82 -12.05
N THR A 23 4.79 -28.09 -12.40
CA THR A 23 3.75 -29.11 -12.57
C THR A 23 3.97 -30.32 -11.67
N ASP A 24 5.00 -30.27 -10.81
CA ASP A 24 5.44 -31.37 -9.93
C ASP A 24 5.51 -30.96 -8.46
N GLY A 25 4.66 -30.02 -8.05
CA GLY A 25 4.61 -29.57 -6.65
C GLY A 25 5.74 -28.64 -6.23
N GLY A 26 6.47 -28.06 -7.20
CA GLY A 26 7.56 -27.12 -6.94
C GLY A 26 8.97 -27.72 -6.97
N GLU A 27 9.09 -28.99 -7.33
CA GLU A 27 10.40 -29.65 -7.45
C GLU A 27 11.19 -29.15 -8.67
N SER A 28 10.48 -28.86 -9.77
CA SER A 28 11.08 -28.20 -10.95
C SER A 28 10.25 -27.02 -11.42
N TRP A 29 10.91 -26.10 -12.12
CA TRP A 29 10.29 -24.86 -12.59
C TRP A 29 10.69 -24.58 -14.04
N ILE A 30 9.71 -24.27 -14.87
CA ILE A 30 9.89 -23.92 -16.28
C ILE A 30 9.58 -22.44 -16.44
N GLU A 31 10.50 -21.69 -17.04
CA GLU A 31 10.28 -20.29 -17.37
C GLU A 31 9.29 -20.16 -18.53
N LEU A 32 8.24 -19.36 -18.33
CA LEU A 32 7.24 -19.07 -19.35
C LEU A 32 7.67 -17.86 -20.18
N LYS A 33 7.65 -18.00 -21.50
CA LYS A 33 8.12 -16.94 -22.41
C LYS A 33 7.14 -16.63 -23.54
N THR A 34 6.30 -17.55 -23.93
CA THR A 34 5.43 -17.44 -25.11
C THR A 34 4.42 -16.31 -24.95
N GLY A 35 4.54 -15.25 -25.77
CA GLY A 35 3.67 -14.08 -25.73
C GLY A 35 3.95 -13.08 -24.61
N LEU A 36 4.93 -13.35 -23.74
CA LEU A 36 5.41 -12.42 -22.73
C LEU A 36 6.42 -11.43 -23.31
N PRO A 37 6.56 -10.23 -22.73
CA PRO A 37 7.51 -9.24 -23.21
C PRO A 37 8.95 -9.70 -23.03
N GLY A 38 9.80 -9.36 -23.98
CA GLY A 38 11.25 -9.49 -23.84
C GLY A 38 11.85 -8.42 -22.93
N GLY A 39 13.17 -8.53 -22.71
CA GLY A 39 13.92 -7.57 -21.88
C GLY A 39 13.74 -7.73 -20.38
N ASP A 40 14.37 -6.82 -19.66
CA ASP A 40 14.35 -6.82 -18.20
C ASP A 40 13.00 -6.44 -17.65
N LYS A 41 12.45 -7.32 -16.81
CA LYS A 41 11.16 -7.13 -16.14
C LYS A 41 11.35 -6.64 -14.73
N GLY A 42 10.42 -5.81 -14.30
CA GLY A 42 10.30 -5.33 -12.93
C GLY A 42 9.30 -6.16 -12.13
N LYS A 43 8.37 -5.47 -11.50
CA LYS A 43 7.29 -6.12 -10.76
C LYS A 43 6.38 -6.91 -11.69
N ILE A 44 5.96 -8.05 -11.21
CA ILE A 44 5.01 -8.93 -11.89
C ILE A 44 3.97 -9.34 -10.86
N ALA A 45 2.74 -8.93 -11.06
CA ALA A 45 1.59 -9.43 -10.31
C ALA A 45 0.91 -10.54 -11.13
N LEU A 46 0.49 -11.59 -10.45
CA LEU A 46 -0.16 -12.75 -11.06
C LEU A 46 -1.43 -13.11 -10.29
N GLN A 47 -2.50 -13.42 -11.03
CA GLN A 47 -3.73 -13.93 -10.44
C GLN A 47 -4.41 -14.93 -11.36
N VAL A 48 -4.81 -16.06 -10.82
CA VAL A 48 -5.65 -17.04 -11.51
C VAL A 48 -7.12 -16.64 -11.36
N SER A 49 -7.89 -16.75 -12.44
CA SER A 49 -9.32 -16.51 -12.37
C SER A 49 -10.02 -17.55 -11.48
N PRO A 50 -10.81 -17.12 -10.49
CA PRO A 50 -11.56 -18.06 -9.66
C PRO A 50 -12.69 -18.77 -10.42
N GLN A 51 -13.18 -18.21 -11.53
CA GLN A 51 -14.23 -18.80 -12.34
C GLN A 51 -13.70 -19.77 -13.42
N LYS A 52 -12.45 -19.54 -13.89
CA LYS A 52 -11.82 -20.36 -14.93
C LYS A 52 -10.36 -20.57 -14.62
N SER A 53 -10.00 -21.69 -14.04
CA SER A 53 -8.65 -22.00 -13.57
C SER A 53 -7.58 -22.00 -14.66
N ASN A 54 -7.97 -22.15 -15.94
CA ASN A 54 -7.07 -22.03 -17.08
C ASN A 54 -6.76 -20.58 -17.45
N VAL A 55 -7.51 -19.60 -16.95
CA VAL A 55 -7.28 -18.18 -17.22
C VAL A 55 -6.40 -17.58 -16.14
N VAL A 56 -5.31 -16.95 -16.55
CA VAL A 56 -4.34 -16.30 -15.67
C VAL A 56 -4.12 -14.87 -16.17
N TYR A 57 -4.11 -13.92 -15.24
CA TYR A 57 -3.79 -12.52 -15.53
C TYR A 57 -2.42 -12.16 -14.97
N ALA A 58 -1.73 -11.26 -15.66
CA ALA A 58 -0.46 -10.71 -15.24
C ALA A 58 -0.39 -9.21 -15.51
N ALA A 59 0.00 -8.43 -14.51
CA ALA A 59 0.47 -7.06 -14.69
C ALA A 59 1.99 -7.08 -14.64
N ILE A 60 2.65 -6.67 -15.73
CA ILE A 60 4.11 -6.78 -15.90
C ILE A 60 4.69 -5.39 -16.12
N GLU A 61 5.55 -4.96 -15.21
CA GLU A 61 6.37 -3.76 -15.36
C GLU A 61 7.65 -4.10 -16.12
N LEU A 62 8.04 -3.21 -17.02
CA LEU A 62 9.32 -3.23 -17.71
C LEU A 62 10.13 -2.00 -17.34
N GLN A 63 11.34 -1.91 -17.83
CA GLN A 63 12.21 -0.76 -17.65
C GLN A 63 11.51 0.55 -18.11
N ASN A 64 11.84 1.68 -17.47
CA ASN A 64 11.27 3.00 -17.72
C ASN A 64 9.76 3.13 -17.42
N ARG A 65 9.24 2.32 -16.51
CA ARG A 65 7.82 2.35 -16.08
C ARG A 65 6.82 2.10 -17.22
N VAL A 66 7.25 1.43 -18.25
CA VAL A 66 6.36 0.86 -19.26
C VAL A 66 6.03 -0.57 -18.91
N GLY A 67 5.14 -1.21 -19.67
CA GLY A 67 4.80 -2.60 -19.44
C GLY A 67 3.47 -2.96 -20.06
N GLY A 68 2.67 -3.73 -19.36
CA GLY A 68 1.35 -4.08 -19.84
C GLY A 68 0.61 -5.05 -18.97
N PHE A 69 -0.65 -5.19 -19.29
CA PHE A 69 -1.52 -6.20 -18.74
C PHE A 69 -1.66 -7.36 -19.74
N TYR A 70 -1.46 -8.57 -19.24
CA TYR A 70 -1.41 -9.80 -20.05
C TYR A 70 -2.44 -10.79 -19.53
N ARG A 71 -2.94 -11.63 -20.45
CA ARG A 71 -3.89 -12.69 -20.14
C ARG A 71 -3.47 -13.98 -20.84
N SER A 72 -3.53 -15.08 -20.11
CA SER A 72 -3.39 -16.45 -20.61
C SER A 72 -4.73 -17.17 -20.52
N GLU A 73 -5.00 -18.09 -21.45
CA GLU A 73 -6.18 -18.96 -21.46
C GLU A 73 -5.83 -20.45 -21.40
N ASP A 74 -4.56 -20.76 -21.16
CA ASP A 74 -3.99 -22.11 -21.21
C ASP A 74 -3.07 -22.39 -20.01
N PHE A 75 -3.49 -21.96 -18.81
CA PHE A 75 -2.72 -22.15 -17.57
C PHE A 75 -1.33 -21.50 -17.61
N GLY A 76 -1.16 -20.40 -18.32
CA GLY A 76 0.10 -19.69 -18.48
C GLY A 76 1.01 -20.23 -19.58
N GLY A 77 0.55 -21.20 -20.40
CA GLY A 77 1.35 -21.75 -21.51
C GLY A 77 1.66 -20.70 -22.59
N SER A 78 0.70 -19.84 -22.88
CA SER A 78 0.86 -18.70 -23.76
C SER A 78 0.13 -17.47 -23.23
N TRP A 79 0.62 -16.29 -23.63
CA TRP A 79 0.13 -15.02 -23.12
C TRP A 79 -0.19 -14.05 -24.25
N LYS A 80 -1.26 -13.30 -24.07
CA LYS A 80 -1.66 -12.21 -24.94
C LYS A 80 -1.60 -10.90 -24.20
N LYS A 81 -0.92 -9.89 -24.75
CA LYS A 81 -0.99 -8.53 -24.25
C LYS A 81 -2.39 -7.97 -24.49
N MET A 82 -3.04 -7.51 -23.46
CA MET A 82 -4.38 -6.95 -23.48
C MET A 82 -4.34 -5.43 -23.62
N SER A 83 -3.43 -4.77 -22.90
CA SER A 83 -3.23 -3.32 -22.92
C SER A 83 -1.84 -2.92 -22.44
N ASP A 84 -1.49 -1.64 -22.58
CA ASP A 84 -0.29 -1.04 -22.02
C ASP A 84 -0.44 -0.62 -20.55
N TYR A 85 -1.53 -0.99 -19.88
CA TYR A 85 -1.82 -0.58 -18.53
C TYR A 85 -0.85 -1.22 -17.51
N VAL A 86 -0.22 -0.37 -16.70
CA VAL A 86 0.68 -0.75 -15.60
C VAL A 86 0.42 0.04 -14.31
N GLY A 87 -0.73 0.66 -14.18
CA GLY A 87 -1.17 1.31 -12.96
C GLY A 87 -0.46 2.59 -12.57
N GLY A 88 0.18 3.29 -13.53
CA GLY A 88 0.73 4.63 -13.29
C GLY A 88 2.01 4.69 -12.45
N GLY A 89 2.67 3.58 -12.29
CA GLY A 89 4.06 3.42 -11.84
C GLY A 89 4.52 4.30 -10.68
N THR A 90 4.40 3.82 -9.48
CA THR A 90 5.02 4.41 -8.30
C THR A 90 6.50 4.11 -8.17
N GLY A 91 7.07 3.48 -9.19
CA GLY A 91 8.43 3.01 -9.10
C GLY A 91 8.55 1.66 -8.40
N PRO A 92 9.76 1.28 -8.03
CA PRO A 92 10.11 -0.08 -7.72
C PRO A 92 9.84 -0.50 -6.26
N HIS A 93 9.11 0.27 -5.47
CA HIS A 93 8.99 0.01 -4.04
C HIS A 93 8.10 -1.21 -3.73
N TYR A 94 6.83 -1.09 -4.01
CA TYR A 94 5.76 -2.07 -3.77
C TYR A 94 4.56 -1.66 -4.62
N TYR A 95 3.40 -2.21 -4.42
CA TYR A 95 2.21 -2.08 -5.26
C TYR A 95 2.23 -2.99 -6.49
N GLN A 96 1.26 -2.84 -7.35
CA GLN A 96 0.97 -3.68 -8.52
C GLN A 96 0.44 -5.07 -8.14
N GLU A 97 -0.33 -5.16 -7.07
CA GLU A 97 -1.09 -6.37 -6.77
C GLU A 97 -2.39 -6.38 -7.59
N ILE A 98 -2.75 -7.53 -8.14
CA ILE A 98 -4.01 -7.70 -8.86
C ILE A 98 -4.91 -8.71 -8.16
N TYR A 99 -6.22 -8.46 -8.21
CA TYR A 99 -7.23 -9.26 -7.52
C TYR A 99 -8.40 -9.54 -8.47
N CYS A 100 -8.62 -10.81 -8.84
CA CYS A 100 -9.78 -11.20 -9.61
C CYS A 100 -11.04 -11.14 -8.76
N ASP A 101 -12.11 -10.57 -9.31
CA ASP A 101 -13.44 -10.60 -8.70
C ASP A 101 -13.94 -12.06 -8.67
N PRO A 102 -14.33 -12.60 -7.51
CA PRO A 102 -14.79 -13.99 -7.41
C PRO A 102 -16.19 -14.22 -8.01
N HIS A 103 -16.93 -13.16 -8.28
CA HIS A 103 -18.31 -13.22 -8.79
C HIS A 103 -18.44 -12.88 -10.27
N ARG A 104 -17.47 -12.13 -10.83
CA ARG A 104 -17.54 -11.60 -12.20
C ARG A 104 -16.30 -12.02 -12.98
N PHE A 105 -16.50 -12.82 -14.04
CA PHE A 105 -15.42 -13.22 -14.92
C PHE A 105 -14.87 -12.01 -15.69
N ASP A 106 -13.55 -12.02 -15.93
CA ASP A 106 -12.80 -10.93 -16.58
C ASP A 106 -12.80 -9.58 -15.84
N VAL A 107 -13.27 -9.55 -14.59
CA VAL A 107 -13.14 -8.39 -13.72
C VAL A 107 -11.91 -8.56 -12.83
N VAL A 108 -10.97 -7.62 -12.94
CA VAL A 108 -9.74 -7.62 -12.15
C VAL A 108 -9.49 -6.22 -11.59
N TYR A 109 -9.26 -6.16 -10.28
CA TYR A 109 -8.82 -4.95 -9.59
C TYR A 109 -7.30 -4.89 -9.55
N HIS A 110 -6.75 -3.73 -9.71
CA HIS A 110 -5.32 -3.47 -9.59
C HIS A 110 -5.09 -2.51 -8.42
N ALA A 111 -4.52 -3.04 -7.34
CA ALA A 111 -4.11 -2.26 -6.18
C ALA A 111 -2.77 -1.59 -6.47
N ASN A 112 -2.77 -0.26 -6.37
CA ASN A 112 -1.62 0.59 -6.58
C ASN A 112 -1.87 1.89 -5.81
N VAL A 113 -1.05 2.94 -5.96
CA VAL A 113 -1.34 4.27 -5.41
C VAL A 113 -2.79 4.63 -5.72
N ARG A 114 -3.19 4.54 -6.98
CA ARG A 114 -4.59 4.62 -7.38
C ARG A 114 -5.08 3.25 -7.82
N MET A 115 -6.21 2.86 -7.30
CA MET A 115 -6.82 1.58 -7.65
C MET A 115 -7.54 1.67 -8.99
N GLY A 116 -7.21 0.74 -9.88
CA GLY A 116 -7.87 0.55 -11.17
C GLY A 116 -8.74 -0.70 -11.18
N ARG A 117 -9.68 -0.78 -12.11
CA ARG A 117 -10.48 -1.96 -12.38
C ARG A 117 -10.67 -2.14 -13.88
N THR A 118 -10.50 -3.36 -14.36
CA THR A 118 -10.94 -3.79 -15.69
C THR A 118 -12.20 -4.62 -15.56
N GLU A 119 -13.08 -4.55 -16.55
CA GLU A 119 -14.28 -5.39 -16.68
C GLU A 119 -14.28 -6.20 -17.99
N ASP A 120 -13.18 -6.15 -18.74
CA ASP A 120 -13.04 -6.75 -20.08
C ASP A 120 -11.75 -7.58 -20.23
N GLY A 121 -11.25 -8.08 -19.11
CA GLY A 121 -10.07 -8.94 -19.09
C GLY A 121 -8.75 -8.20 -19.34
N GLY A 122 -8.71 -6.90 -19.05
CA GLY A 122 -7.50 -6.10 -19.12
C GLY A 122 -7.32 -5.25 -20.38
N LYS A 123 -8.33 -5.14 -21.24
CA LYS A 123 -8.27 -4.28 -22.43
C LYS A 123 -8.37 -2.81 -22.06
N THR A 124 -9.28 -2.49 -21.12
CA THR A 124 -9.45 -1.14 -20.58
C THR A 124 -9.43 -1.16 -19.05
N PHE A 125 -9.04 -0.04 -18.45
CA PHE A 125 -9.02 0.15 -17.00
C PHE A 125 -9.64 1.48 -16.63
N ASP A 126 -10.58 1.44 -15.69
CA ASP A 126 -11.18 2.60 -15.06
C ASP A 126 -10.62 2.82 -13.66
N SER A 127 -10.50 4.07 -13.24
CA SER A 127 -10.12 4.38 -11.87
C SER A 127 -11.31 4.19 -10.93
N VAL A 128 -11.14 3.34 -9.93
CA VAL A 128 -12.09 3.17 -8.82
C VAL A 128 -11.62 3.84 -7.53
N SER A 129 -10.57 4.65 -7.61
CA SER A 129 -10.16 5.55 -6.52
C SER A 129 -11.16 6.69 -6.36
N LYS A 130 -11.47 7.03 -5.10
CA LYS A 130 -12.37 8.14 -4.75
C LYS A 130 -11.66 9.11 -3.81
N SER A 131 -12.01 10.38 -3.85
CA SER A 131 -11.45 11.41 -2.97
C SER A 131 -11.75 11.17 -1.47
N THR A 132 -12.75 10.36 -1.16
CA THR A 132 -13.12 9.98 0.21
C THR A 132 -12.34 8.79 0.75
N LYS A 133 -11.47 8.18 -0.07
CA LYS A 133 -10.63 7.05 0.31
C LYS A 133 -9.16 7.41 0.17
N HIS A 134 -8.36 7.06 1.17
CA HIS A 134 -6.91 7.18 1.08
C HIS A 134 -6.37 6.41 -0.13
N VAL A 135 -5.33 6.92 -0.73
CA VAL A 135 -4.58 6.25 -1.81
C VAL A 135 -3.72 5.11 -1.24
N ASP A 136 -2.75 4.62 -2.00
CA ASP A 136 -1.76 3.63 -1.57
C ASP A 136 -2.39 2.31 -1.13
N ASN A 137 -2.97 1.60 -2.11
CA ASN A 137 -3.74 0.39 -1.89
C ASN A 137 -2.84 -0.85 -1.90
N HIS A 138 -2.99 -1.72 -0.90
CA HIS A 138 -2.18 -2.92 -0.72
C HIS A 138 -2.97 -4.21 -0.87
N ALA A 139 -4.25 -4.21 -0.49
CA ALA A 139 -5.04 -5.44 -0.48
C ALA A 139 -6.51 -5.18 -0.82
N VAL A 140 -7.12 -6.15 -1.48
CA VAL A 140 -8.56 -6.20 -1.72
C VAL A 140 -9.09 -7.56 -1.29
N ALA A 141 -10.14 -7.55 -0.48
CA ALA A 141 -10.86 -8.75 -0.08
C ALA A 141 -12.33 -8.63 -0.50
N PHE A 142 -12.88 -9.70 -1.06
CA PHE A 142 -14.26 -9.76 -1.53
C PHE A 142 -15.13 -10.58 -0.60
N SER A 143 -16.40 -10.21 -0.48
CA SER A 143 -17.38 -11.07 0.16
C SER A 143 -17.56 -12.36 -0.66
N PRO A 144 -17.66 -13.52 -0.02
CA PRO A 144 -17.96 -14.76 -0.73
C PRO A 144 -19.41 -14.85 -1.23
N THR A 145 -20.32 -14.03 -0.69
CA THR A 145 -21.77 -14.13 -0.95
C THR A 145 -22.40 -12.87 -1.54
N ASP A 146 -21.78 -11.70 -1.30
CA ASP A 146 -22.29 -10.43 -1.84
C ASP A 146 -21.33 -9.89 -2.93
N PRO A 147 -21.74 -9.90 -4.20
CA PRO A 147 -20.90 -9.44 -5.30
C PRO A 147 -20.59 -7.95 -5.30
N ASN A 148 -21.29 -7.15 -4.50
CA ASN A 148 -21.05 -5.72 -4.42
C ASN A 148 -20.20 -5.28 -3.22
N PHE A 149 -19.99 -6.21 -2.26
CA PHE A 149 -19.23 -5.92 -1.06
C PHE A 149 -17.75 -6.30 -1.21
N LEU A 150 -16.90 -5.32 -0.92
CA LEU A 150 -15.45 -5.53 -0.83
C LEU A 150 -14.81 -4.64 0.25
N ILE A 151 -13.66 -5.07 0.72
CA ILE A 151 -12.83 -4.33 1.67
C ILE A 151 -11.48 -4.04 1.01
N VAL A 152 -10.98 -2.82 1.19
CA VAL A 152 -9.67 -2.39 0.70
C VAL A 152 -8.80 -1.96 1.87
N GLY A 153 -7.61 -2.54 1.96
CA GLY A 153 -6.54 -2.11 2.85
C GLY A 153 -5.60 -1.12 2.12
N CYS A 154 -5.31 -0.01 2.77
CA CYS A 154 -4.38 1.02 2.27
C CYS A 154 -3.63 1.67 3.43
N ASP A 155 -2.67 2.57 3.14
CA ASP A 155 -1.89 3.26 4.17
C ASP A 155 -2.77 4.05 5.17
N GLY A 156 -3.92 4.53 4.73
CA GLY A 156 -4.90 5.19 5.61
C GLY A 156 -5.77 4.24 6.44
N GLY A 157 -5.61 2.92 6.33
CA GLY A 157 -6.38 1.91 7.06
C GLY A 157 -7.34 1.12 6.18
N LEU A 158 -8.44 0.63 6.77
CA LEU A 158 -9.43 -0.18 6.06
C LEU A 158 -10.62 0.64 5.59
N TYR A 159 -11.01 0.38 4.36
CA TYR A 159 -12.21 0.92 3.73
C TYR A 159 -13.09 -0.21 3.20
N ARG A 160 -14.40 -0.06 3.31
CA ARG A 160 -15.39 -0.98 2.77
C ARG A 160 -16.26 -0.29 1.75
N SER A 161 -16.63 -1.03 0.73
CA SER A 161 -17.61 -0.64 -0.29
C SER A 161 -18.74 -1.66 -0.32
N TYR A 162 -19.99 -1.18 -0.47
CA TYR A 162 -21.18 -1.99 -0.61
C TYR A 162 -21.82 -1.84 -1.98
N ASP A 163 -21.17 -1.13 -2.88
CA ASP A 163 -21.68 -0.72 -4.18
C ASP A 163 -20.66 -0.95 -5.32
N TYR A 164 -19.90 -2.05 -5.20
CA TYR A 164 -18.94 -2.43 -6.25
C TYR A 164 -17.87 -1.36 -6.50
N ALA A 165 -17.31 -0.82 -5.43
CA ALA A 165 -16.27 0.22 -5.45
C ALA A 165 -16.71 1.58 -6.03
N GLN A 166 -18.00 1.88 -6.05
CA GLN A 166 -18.49 3.22 -6.44
C GLN A 166 -18.33 4.23 -5.30
N SER A 167 -18.44 3.79 -4.05
CA SER A 167 -18.17 4.57 -2.85
C SER A 167 -17.45 3.76 -1.78
N TYR A 168 -16.83 4.46 -0.82
CA TYR A 168 -16.10 3.83 0.27
C TYR A 168 -16.43 4.46 1.61
N SER A 169 -16.55 3.62 2.63
CA SER A 169 -16.70 3.99 4.03
C SER A 169 -15.46 3.58 4.82
N PHE A 170 -14.87 4.51 5.55
CA PHE A 170 -13.72 4.25 6.40
C PHE A 170 -14.11 3.43 7.65
N CYS A 171 -13.28 2.47 8.04
CA CYS A 171 -13.45 1.67 9.25
C CYS A 171 -12.74 2.36 10.44
N ALA A 172 -13.37 3.39 11.01
CA ALA A 172 -12.78 4.24 12.05
C ALA A 172 -12.62 3.56 13.44
N ASN A 173 -13.20 2.38 13.62
CA ASN A 173 -13.25 1.69 14.91
C ASN A 173 -12.17 0.63 15.09
N LEU A 174 -11.14 0.61 14.26
CA LEU A 174 -10.01 -0.29 14.42
C LEU A 174 -8.93 0.41 15.26
N PRO A 175 -8.59 -0.10 16.44
CA PRO A 175 -7.56 0.49 17.30
C PRO A 175 -6.17 0.02 16.88
N LEU A 176 -5.81 0.25 15.62
CA LEU A 176 -4.55 -0.19 15.04
C LEU A 176 -3.85 0.99 14.37
N THR A 177 -2.55 1.10 14.63
CA THR A 177 -1.65 2.02 13.94
C THR A 177 -0.30 1.34 13.79
N GLN A 178 0.29 1.43 12.61
CA GLN A 178 1.64 0.95 12.36
C GLN A 178 2.62 2.13 12.46
N PHE A 179 3.37 2.17 13.54
CA PHE A 179 4.43 3.15 13.71
C PHE A 179 5.74 2.69 13.09
N TYR A 180 6.48 3.62 12.47
CA TYR A 180 7.87 3.40 12.06
C TYR A 180 8.80 3.36 13.27
N LYS A 181 8.68 4.35 14.13
CA LYS A 181 9.42 4.47 15.39
C LYS A 181 8.53 5.10 16.45
N VAL A 182 8.81 4.79 17.69
CA VAL A 182 8.11 5.34 18.86
C VAL A 182 9.10 5.79 19.90
N ASP A 183 8.74 6.83 20.63
CA ASP A 183 9.41 7.28 21.85
C ASP A 183 8.38 7.55 22.95
N VAL A 184 8.82 7.60 24.20
CA VAL A 184 7.97 7.80 25.37
C VAL A 184 8.58 8.83 26.29
N ASP A 185 7.73 9.59 26.99
CA ASP A 185 8.16 10.47 28.10
C ASP A 185 8.08 9.74 29.44
N TYR A 186 8.51 10.44 30.49
CA TYR A 186 8.44 9.99 31.89
C TYR A 186 7.37 10.73 32.67
N ASP A 187 6.31 11.22 32.00
CA ASP A 187 5.25 11.99 32.62
C ASP A 187 4.49 11.13 33.67
N PHE A 188 4.04 11.78 34.73
CA PHE A 188 3.38 11.08 35.84
C PHE A 188 1.93 11.57 35.98
N PRO A 189 0.97 10.69 36.28
CA PRO A 189 1.06 9.26 36.61
C PRO A 189 1.10 8.33 35.39
N PHE A 190 0.93 8.84 34.18
CA PHE A 190 0.94 8.07 32.93
C PHE A 190 1.85 8.73 31.92
N TYR A 191 2.75 7.95 31.37
CA TYR A 191 3.61 8.43 30.25
C TYR A 191 2.79 8.65 28.99
N ASN A 192 3.34 9.44 28.07
CA ASN A 192 2.82 9.62 26.74
C ASN A 192 3.70 8.90 25.73
N VAL A 193 3.11 8.59 24.59
CA VAL A 193 3.75 7.96 23.44
C VAL A 193 3.73 8.94 22.26
N VAL A 194 4.84 9.08 21.56
CA VAL A 194 4.91 9.74 20.27
C VAL A 194 5.39 8.75 19.23
N GLY A 195 4.83 8.78 18.03
CA GLY A 195 5.26 7.88 16.96
C GLY A 195 4.92 8.41 15.59
N GLY A 196 5.84 8.16 14.65
CA GLY A 196 5.70 8.50 13.23
C GLY A 196 5.10 7.35 12.44
N THR A 197 4.21 7.68 11.52
CA THR A 197 3.52 6.72 10.65
C THR A 197 3.68 7.13 9.20
N GLN A 198 3.73 6.16 8.29
CA GLN A 198 3.73 6.47 6.87
C GLN A 198 2.42 7.15 6.48
N ASP A 199 2.51 8.26 5.73
CA ASP A 199 1.40 9.06 5.19
C ASP A 199 0.35 9.57 6.20
N ASN A 200 0.46 9.18 7.47
CA ASN A 200 -0.52 9.45 8.52
C ASN A 200 0.06 10.29 9.67
N ASN A 201 1.06 11.08 9.39
CA ASN A 201 1.66 12.08 10.30
C ASN A 201 2.46 11.46 11.46
N THR A 202 3.05 12.32 12.29
CA THR A 202 3.51 11.97 13.64
C THR A 202 2.44 12.31 14.65
N GLN A 203 2.14 11.38 15.51
CA GLN A 203 1.07 11.48 16.49
C GLN A 203 1.62 11.27 17.89
N TYR A 204 1.04 11.97 18.88
CA TYR A 204 1.31 11.70 20.27
C TYR A 204 0.01 11.56 21.06
N GLY A 205 0.04 10.75 22.09
CA GLY A 205 -1.10 10.52 22.97
C GLY A 205 -0.71 9.83 24.27
N PRO A 206 -1.61 9.77 25.24
CA PRO A 206 -1.34 9.17 26.54
C PRO A 206 -1.31 7.64 26.47
N SER A 207 -0.47 7.01 27.29
CA SER A 207 -0.47 5.54 27.46
C SER A 207 -1.70 5.04 28.23
N ARG A 208 -2.34 5.92 29.00
CA ARG A 208 -3.54 5.65 29.80
C ARG A 208 -4.33 6.92 30.06
N THR A 209 -5.64 6.80 30.23
CA THR A 209 -6.52 7.89 30.67
C THR A 209 -7.32 7.48 31.90
N ARG A 210 -7.89 8.46 32.60
CA ARG A 210 -8.87 8.23 33.69
C ARG A 210 -10.28 8.07 33.15
N ASN A 211 -10.47 8.12 31.84
CA ASN A 211 -11.76 7.97 31.21
C ASN A 211 -12.20 6.50 31.30
N VAL A 212 -13.44 6.26 31.71
CA VAL A 212 -14.03 4.91 31.77
C VAL A 212 -14.00 4.18 30.42
N GLN A 213 -14.05 4.93 29.33
CA GLN A 213 -13.99 4.41 27.97
C GLN A 213 -12.55 4.19 27.45
N GLY A 214 -11.53 4.47 28.27
CA GLY A 214 -10.13 4.34 27.89
C GLY A 214 -9.63 5.48 27.02
N ILE A 215 -8.62 5.20 26.17
CA ILE A 215 -8.02 6.15 25.25
C ILE A 215 -8.94 6.29 24.02
N ARG A 216 -9.21 7.54 23.60
CA ARG A 216 -10.07 7.87 22.46
C ARG A 216 -9.25 8.56 21.37
N ASN A 217 -9.77 8.65 20.15
CA ASN A 217 -9.14 9.41 19.08
C ASN A 217 -8.88 10.88 19.44
N ALA A 218 -9.76 11.50 20.26
CA ALA A 218 -9.59 12.86 20.75
C ALA A 218 -8.42 13.04 21.72
N ASP A 219 -7.87 11.98 22.25
CA ASP A 219 -6.71 12.01 23.15
C ASP A 219 -5.38 12.00 22.37
N TRP A 220 -5.43 11.71 21.06
CA TRP A 220 -4.31 11.76 20.14
C TRP A 220 -4.23 13.09 19.40
N ARG A 221 -3.01 13.58 19.20
CA ARG A 221 -2.75 14.84 18.49
C ARG A 221 -1.62 14.68 17.49
N ILE A 222 -1.74 15.41 16.37
CA ILE A 222 -0.71 15.48 15.33
C ILE A 222 0.33 16.54 15.72
N THR A 223 1.61 16.19 15.62
CA THR A 223 2.74 17.10 15.87
C THR A 223 3.34 17.64 14.59
N ILE A 224 3.46 16.79 13.56
CA ILE A 224 3.95 17.16 12.22
C ILE A 224 3.20 16.33 11.17
N GLY A 225 2.94 16.94 10.01
CA GLY A 225 2.31 16.28 8.87
C GLY A 225 3.29 15.53 7.97
N GLY A 226 2.77 14.69 7.09
CA GLY A 226 3.52 13.90 6.13
C GLY A 226 3.85 12.48 6.63
N ASP A 227 4.92 11.87 6.11
CA ASP A 227 5.47 10.64 6.67
C ASP A 227 6.19 10.96 7.97
N GLY A 228 5.65 10.50 9.09
CA GLY A 228 6.34 10.62 10.36
C GLY A 228 7.47 9.59 10.46
N HIS A 229 8.64 10.04 10.86
CA HIS A 229 9.82 9.19 11.03
C HIS A 229 10.28 9.12 12.48
N ASP A 230 11.47 9.63 12.75
CA ASP A 230 12.06 9.60 14.08
C ASP A 230 11.46 10.68 14.98
N ASN A 231 11.43 10.39 16.26
CA ASN A 231 10.87 11.30 17.25
C ASN A 231 11.65 11.20 18.55
N ALA A 232 11.69 12.30 19.29
CA ALA A 232 12.26 12.34 20.62
C ALA A 232 11.46 13.30 21.51
N ILE A 233 11.17 12.89 22.73
CA ILE A 233 10.61 13.77 23.74
C ILE A 233 11.74 14.31 24.61
N ASP A 234 11.73 15.63 24.89
CA ASP A 234 12.74 16.23 25.73
C ASP A 234 12.72 15.61 27.13
N PRO A 235 13.83 15.03 27.59
CA PRO A 235 13.87 14.33 28.89
C PRO A 235 13.68 15.26 30.09
N THR A 236 13.85 16.57 29.91
CA THR A 236 13.74 17.58 30.96
C THR A 236 12.41 18.35 30.92
N ASP A 237 11.77 18.39 29.77
CA ASP A 237 10.45 19.01 29.58
C ASP A 237 9.57 18.16 28.63
N PRO A 238 8.69 17.30 29.15
CA PRO A 238 7.87 16.42 28.32
C PRO A 238 6.88 17.16 27.41
N ASN A 239 6.77 18.49 27.56
CA ASN A 239 5.97 19.29 26.64
C ASN A 239 6.68 19.59 25.31
N ILE A 240 7.96 19.31 25.22
CA ILE A 240 8.76 19.54 24.01
C ILE A 240 8.96 18.20 23.29
N ILE A 241 8.53 18.16 22.05
CA ILE A 241 8.67 16.98 21.18
C ILE A 241 9.44 17.40 19.92
N TYR A 242 10.46 16.65 19.60
CA TYR A 242 11.18 16.74 18.33
C TYR A 242 10.65 15.69 17.39
N CYS A 243 10.26 16.11 16.18
CA CYS A 243 9.62 15.24 15.20
C CYS A 243 10.31 15.39 13.86
N GLU A 244 10.55 14.27 13.20
CA GLU A 244 11.07 14.22 11.85
C GLU A 244 10.01 13.76 10.87
N SER A 245 10.01 14.33 9.66
CA SER A 245 9.28 13.80 8.52
C SER A 245 10.21 13.63 7.31
N GLN A 246 9.65 13.38 6.11
CA GLN A 246 10.43 13.11 4.90
C GLN A 246 11.54 14.15 4.71
N GLU A 247 12.66 13.70 4.10
CA GLU A 247 13.79 14.55 3.70
C GLU A 247 14.49 15.27 4.86
N GLY A 248 14.43 14.70 6.06
CA GLY A 248 15.03 15.31 7.24
C GLY A 248 14.33 16.59 7.69
N TYR A 249 13.04 16.68 7.46
CA TYR A 249 12.26 17.81 7.92
C TYR A 249 12.03 17.71 9.42
N ILE A 250 12.80 18.44 10.22
CA ILE A 250 12.80 18.35 11.69
C ILE A 250 12.10 19.55 12.30
N ARG A 251 11.18 19.29 13.21
CA ARG A 251 10.47 20.31 13.97
C ARG A 251 10.54 20.10 15.47
N ARG A 252 10.57 21.21 16.21
CA ARG A 252 10.32 21.25 17.64
C ARG A 252 8.86 21.66 17.86
N PHE A 253 8.08 20.79 18.47
CA PHE A 253 6.67 21.01 18.81
C PHE A 253 6.53 21.27 20.30
N ASP A 254 5.74 22.28 20.70
CA ASP A 254 5.40 22.56 22.10
C ASP A 254 3.93 22.19 22.38
N ARG A 255 3.72 21.19 23.21
CA ARG A 255 2.40 20.67 23.57
C ARG A 255 1.49 21.71 24.24
N ARG A 256 2.06 22.66 24.99
CA ARG A 256 1.31 23.71 25.73
C ARG A 256 0.66 24.71 24.79
N THR A 257 1.35 25.06 23.72
CA THR A 257 0.92 26.09 22.77
C THR A 257 0.36 25.50 21.48
N GLY A 258 0.70 24.25 21.15
CA GLY A 258 0.43 23.63 19.87
C GLY A 258 1.29 24.19 18.72
N GLN A 259 2.30 24.99 19.04
CA GLN A 259 3.18 25.60 18.03
C GLN A 259 4.32 24.68 17.64
N SER A 260 4.70 24.76 16.37
CA SER A 260 5.78 23.97 15.79
C SER A 260 6.76 24.89 15.07
N VAL A 261 8.05 24.75 15.36
CA VAL A 261 9.15 25.53 14.78
C VAL A 261 10.07 24.62 13.98
N ASP A 262 10.42 25.03 12.77
CA ASP A 262 11.41 24.35 11.93
C ASP A 262 12.82 24.57 12.53
N ILE A 263 13.53 23.48 12.80
CA ILE A 263 14.85 23.49 13.41
C ILE A 263 15.91 22.79 12.56
N ARG A 264 15.63 22.55 11.28
CA ARG A 264 16.63 21.96 10.38
C ARG A 264 17.90 22.80 10.31
N PRO A 265 19.08 22.16 10.24
CA PRO A 265 20.31 22.87 9.89
C PRO A 265 20.16 23.56 8.52
N ARG A 266 20.67 24.76 8.40
CA ARG A 266 20.70 25.55 7.16
C ARG A 266 22.05 25.46 6.50
#